data_2eaf6ea27fdfbd6a8985948b5ca5964e
#
_entry.id   2eaf6ea27fdfbd6a8985948b5ca5964e
#
_cell.length_a   1.000
_cell.length_b   1.000
_cell.length_c   1.000
_cell.angle_alpha   90.00
_cell.angle_beta   90.00
_cell.angle_gamma   90.00
#
_symmetry.space_group_name_H-M   'P 1'
#
loop_
_entity.id
_entity.type
_entity.pdbx_description
1 polymer ?
#
loop_
_entity_poly.entity_id
_entity_poly.type
_entity_poly.pdbx_seq_one_letter_code
_entity_poly.pdbx_strand_id
1 'polypeptide(L)'
;ALSRLPFVRYVQMSVPVRPMMDKAREAAGADLVASGKGLDRSYTGEGVVVGVIDGGFDYTHPAFFDSEGKTLRIRRVWEQSYTGGTPPEGFAYGAEFDSPSLILAAGGDVSTNSHGTHVTGIAAGASLGNGWQGVAADADIVLVSMGELAENSANISDAIAYIYRYAESVGKPCVINMSLGTQIGPHDGTSVFDRVADRLQGPGRLLVGSSGNFGHEKIHVSRTFSGAEAAPLRTFFDFKQKPTTIN
;
A
#
# COMPACT_ATOMS: atom_id res chain seq x y z
N ALA A 1 2.03 35.40 -23.23
CA ALA A 1 2.80 36.52 -22.64
C ALA A 1 3.74 36.03 -21.54
N LEU A 2 3.26 35.25 -20.53
CA LEU A 2 4.10 34.73 -19.41
C LEU A 2 5.24 33.84 -19.89
N SER A 3 5.01 33.02 -20.90
CA SER A 3 6.02 32.08 -21.43
C SER A 3 7.20 32.78 -22.14
N ARG A 4 7.14 34.07 -22.34
CA ARG A 4 8.21 34.87 -22.98
C ARG A 4 9.12 35.55 -21.96
N LEU A 5 8.83 35.44 -20.66
CA LEU A 5 9.67 36.01 -19.61
C LEU A 5 10.91 35.11 -19.39
N PRO A 6 12.13 35.67 -19.34
CA PRO A 6 13.36 34.89 -19.34
C PRO A 6 13.57 34.03 -18.10
N PHE A 7 12.84 34.30 -17.02
CA PHE A 7 12.85 33.53 -15.78
C PHE A 7 11.72 32.48 -15.68
N VAL A 8 10.80 32.42 -16.67
CA VAL A 8 9.70 31.46 -16.71
C VAL A 8 10.15 30.24 -17.50
N ARG A 9 10.31 29.14 -16.82
CA ARG A 9 10.72 27.86 -17.45
C ARG A 9 9.55 27.04 -17.97
N TYR A 10 8.39 27.20 -17.35
CA TYR A 10 7.19 26.42 -17.67
C TYR A 10 5.91 27.18 -17.32
N VAL A 11 4.91 27.08 -18.17
CA VAL A 11 3.57 27.63 -17.94
C VAL A 11 2.58 26.52 -18.24
N GLN A 12 1.80 26.14 -17.24
CA GLN A 12 0.73 25.14 -17.38
C GLN A 12 -0.59 25.76 -16.92
N MET A 13 -1.65 25.48 -17.65
CA MET A 13 -2.99 25.81 -17.18
C MET A 13 -3.33 24.96 -15.97
N SER A 14 -3.94 25.56 -14.95
CA SER A 14 -4.53 24.83 -13.86
C SER A 14 -5.68 23.96 -14.39
N VAL A 15 -5.61 22.69 -14.12
CA VAL A 15 -6.71 21.76 -14.41
C VAL A 15 -7.52 21.53 -13.12
N PRO A 16 -8.85 21.41 -13.21
CA PRO A 16 -9.64 21.09 -12.03
C PRO A 16 -9.24 19.72 -11.51
N VAL A 17 -8.87 19.64 -10.23
CA VAL A 17 -8.68 18.40 -9.50
C VAL A 17 -10.02 17.98 -8.90
N ARG A 18 -10.36 16.69 -9.04
CA ARG A 18 -11.57 16.11 -8.48
C ARG A 18 -11.19 14.96 -7.57
N PRO A 19 -11.95 14.68 -6.50
CA PRO A 19 -11.80 13.47 -5.72
C PRO A 19 -11.93 12.25 -6.63
N MET A 20 -11.06 11.25 -6.46
CA MET A 20 -10.97 10.11 -7.40
C MET A 20 -11.89 8.94 -6.99
N MET A 21 -12.31 8.85 -5.71
CA MET A 21 -13.04 7.71 -5.19
C MET A 21 -14.56 7.78 -5.39
N ASP A 22 -15.11 8.94 -5.71
CA ASP A 22 -16.55 9.12 -5.97
C ASP A 22 -17.07 8.29 -7.14
N LYS A 23 -16.20 8.03 -8.13
CA LYS A 23 -16.50 7.22 -9.32
C LYS A 23 -15.84 5.83 -9.30
N ALA A 24 -14.71 5.69 -8.60
CA ALA A 24 -13.96 4.45 -8.61
C ALA A 24 -14.72 3.29 -7.95
N ARG A 25 -15.42 3.53 -6.84
CA ARG A 25 -16.24 2.53 -6.16
C ARG A 25 -17.41 2.06 -7.02
N GLU A 26 -18.12 3.01 -7.65
CA GLU A 26 -19.22 2.72 -8.59
C GLU A 26 -18.69 1.92 -9.79
N ALA A 27 -17.62 2.39 -10.42
CA ALA A 27 -17.01 1.76 -11.60
C ALA A 27 -16.48 0.34 -11.30
N ALA A 28 -15.94 0.10 -10.11
CA ALA A 28 -15.47 -1.20 -9.67
C ALA A 28 -16.58 -2.12 -9.15
N GLY A 29 -17.81 -1.64 -9.05
CA GLY A 29 -18.94 -2.39 -8.48
C GLY A 29 -18.86 -2.57 -6.95
N ALA A 30 -17.98 -1.87 -6.25
CA ALA A 30 -17.82 -1.98 -4.81
C ALA A 30 -19.10 -1.57 -4.05
N ASP A 31 -19.84 -0.60 -4.57
CA ASP A 31 -21.12 -0.17 -3.98
C ASP A 31 -22.21 -1.24 -4.10
N LEU A 32 -22.20 -2.05 -5.17
CA LEU A 32 -23.10 -3.18 -5.33
C LEU A 32 -22.81 -4.26 -4.30
N VAL A 33 -21.52 -4.55 -4.08
CA VAL A 33 -21.06 -5.52 -3.07
C VAL A 33 -21.40 -5.04 -1.67
N ALA A 34 -21.10 -3.78 -1.35
CA ALA A 34 -21.39 -3.18 -0.05
C ALA A 34 -22.89 -3.12 0.26
N SER A 35 -23.75 -2.90 -0.74
CA SER A 35 -25.20 -2.90 -0.57
C SER A 35 -25.83 -4.29 -0.63
N GLY A 36 -25.06 -5.33 -1.00
CA GLY A 36 -25.57 -6.70 -1.18
C GLY A 36 -26.47 -6.87 -2.41
N LYS A 37 -26.45 -5.93 -3.36
CA LYS A 37 -27.31 -5.98 -4.55
C LYS A 37 -26.95 -7.16 -5.45
N GLY A 38 -27.85 -8.13 -5.53
CA GLY A 38 -27.65 -9.37 -6.29
C GLY A 38 -26.80 -10.42 -5.56
N LEU A 39 -26.51 -10.21 -4.27
CA LEU A 39 -25.79 -11.11 -3.39
C LEU A 39 -26.71 -11.61 -2.27
N ASP A 40 -26.27 -12.60 -1.51
CA ASP A 40 -27.01 -13.17 -0.36
C ASP A 40 -27.08 -12.20 0.83
N ARG A 41 -26.13 -11.26 0.92
CA ARG A 41 -26.06 -10.23 1.97
C ARG A 41 -25.16 -9.06 1.53
N SER A 42 -25.13 -8.02 2.36
CA SER A 42 -24.14 -6.93 2.30
C SER A 42 -22.74 -7.42 2.71
N TYR A 43 -21.71 -6.97 2.00
CA TYR A 43 -20.31 -7.26 2.28
C TYR A 43 -19.54 -5.96 2.42
N THR A 44 -19.26 -5.58 3.65
CA THR A 44 -18.58 -4.32 4.01
C THR A 44 -17.19 -4.52 4.61
N GLY A 45 -16.71 -5.77 4.62
CA GLY A 45 -15.44 -6.15 5.25
C GLY A 45 -15.58 -6.57 6.72
N GLU A 46 -16.80 -6.63 7.27
CA GLU A 46 -17.02 -7.15 8.62
C GLU A 46 -16.49 -8.58 8.74
N GLY A 47 -15.70 -8.84 9.80
CA GLY A 47 -15.08 -10.15 10.03
C GLY A 47 -13.83 -10.41 9.19
N VAL A 48 -13.30 -9.42 8.47
CA VAL A 48 -12.07 -9.50 7.67
C VAL A 48 -11.00 -8.57 8.24
N VAL A 49 -9.75 -8.94 8.14
CA VAL A 49 -8.61 -8.06 8.39
C VAL A 49 -8.13 -7.45 7.09
N VAL A 50 -8.03 -6.12 7.04
CA VAL A 50 -7.32 -5.39 6.00
C VAL A 50 -5.96 -4.98 6.56
N GLY A 51 -4.90 -5.56 6.02
CA GLY A 51 -3.53 -5.16 6.30
C GLY A 51 -3.07 -4.09 5.33
N VAL A 52 -2.31 -3.11 5.79
CA VAL A 52 -1.68 -2.12 4.92
C VAL A 52 -0.21 -1.99 5.28
N ILE A 53 0.65 -2.18 4.28
CA ILE A 53 2.11 -2.00 4.39
C ILE A 53 2.45 -0.75 3.61
N ASP A 54 2.85 0.32 4.32
CA ASP A 54 3.05 1.64 3.74
C ASP A 54 3.85 2.54 4.71
N GLY A 55 3.84 3.84 4.50
CA GLY A 55 4.34 4.87 5.42
C GLY A 55 3.46 6.12 5.35
N GLY A 56 3.49 6.93 6.39
CA GLY A 56 2.68 8.13 6.48
C GLY A 56 1.29 7.86 7.05
N PHE A 57 1.22 7.25 8.22
CA PHE A 57 -0.02 6.95 8.91
C PHE A 57 -0.33 7.97 10.01
N ASP A 58 -1.52 8.53 9.98
CA ASP A 58 -2.20 9.17 11.11
C ASP A 58 -3.17 8.17 11.74
N TYR A 59 -2.78 7.59 12.87
CA TYR A 59 -3.57 6.57 13.57
C TYR A 59 -4.83 7.14 14.21
N THR A 60 -4.90 8.45 14.36
CA THR A 60 -6.04 9.16 14.97
C THR A 60 -7.09 9.60 13.96
N HIS A 61 -6.84 9.36 12.66
CA HIS A 61 -7.74 9.81 11.61
C HIS A 61 -9.15 9.25 11.79
N PRO A 62 -10.21 10.09 11.73
CA PRO A 62 -11.59 9.68 12.02
C PRO A 62 -12.09 8.48 11.20
N ALA A 63 -11.64 8.33 9.95
CA ALA A 63 -12.01 7.20 9.11
C ALA A 63 -11.53 5.82 9.63
N PHE A 64 -10.66 5.78 10.63
CA PHE A 64 -10.16 4.55 11.24
C PHE A 64 -10.93 4.12 12.49
N PHE A 65 -11.94 4.86 12.84
CA PHE A 65 -12.91 4.47 13.86
C PHE A 65 -14.11 3.77 13.22
N ASP A 66 -15.03 3.28 14.05
CA ASP A 66 -16.33 2.80 13.58
C ASP A 66 -17.18 3.97 13.03
N SER A 67 -18.31 3.65 12.42
CA SER A 67 -19.23 4.65 11.83
C SER A 67 -19.80 5.66 12.85
N GLU A 68 -19.71 5.33 14.15
CA GLU A 68 -20.13 6.21 15.24
C GLU A 68 -18.97 7.07 15.79
N GLY A 69 -17.74 6.84 15.31
CA GLY A 69 -16.55 7.54 15.76
C GLY A 69 -16.07 7.15 17.17
N LYS A 70 -16.52 6.00 17.69
CA LYS A 70 -16.28 5.59 19.07
C LYS A 70 -15.18 4.56 19.25
N THR A 71 -15.14 3.56 18.36
CA THR A 71 -14.24 2.41 18.48
C THR A 71 -13.17 2.43 17.40
N LEU A 72 -11.91 2.47 17.80
CA LEU A 72 -10.80 2.36 16.86
C LEU A 72 -10.79 0.98 16.18
N ARG A 73 -10.73 0.95 14.85
CA ARG A 73 -10.67 -0.29 14.06
C ARG A 73 -9.24 -0.73 13.73
N ILE A 74 -8.23 0.12 14.01
CA ILE A 74 -6.83 -0.32 13.99
C ILE A 74 -6.61 -1.22 15.19
N ARG A 75 -6.27 -2.48 14.93
CA ARG A 75 -6.07 -3.53 15.95
C ARG A 75 -4.63 -3.70 16.34
N ARG A 76 -3.72 -3.48 15.40
CA ARG A 76 -2.27 -3.60 15.57
C ARG A 76 -1.56 -2.60 14.68
N VAL A 77 -0.46 -2.08 15.17
CA VAL A 77 0.49 -1.30 14.39
C VAL A 77 1.90 -1.83 14.66
N TRP A 78 2.67 -2.05 13.62
CA TRP A 78 4.11 -2.29 13.72
C TRP A 78 4.86 -1.19 12.98
N GLU A 79 5.60 -0.37 13.72
CA GLU A 79 6.54 0.59 13.16
C GLU A 79 7.93 -0.03 13.04
N GLN A 80 8.30 -0.42 11.83
CA GLN A 80 9.57 -1.13 11.60
C GLN A 80 10.81 -0.27 11.78
N SER A 81 10.71 1.04 11.53
CA SER A 81 11.83 1.99 11.69
C SER A 81 11.97 2.56 13.10
N TYR A 82 11.03 2.30 13.98
CA TYR A 82 11.06 2.86 15.33
C TYR A 82 12.12 2.16 16.19
N THR A 83 13.01 2.95 16.81
CA THR A 83 14.06 2.47 17.70
C THR A 83 13.70 2.77 19.16
N GLY A 84 13.78 1.76 20.02
CA GLY A 84 13.52 1.92 21.46
C GLY A 84 12.14 1.46 21.92
N GLY A 85 11.34 0.85 21.03
CA GLY A 85 10.09 0.16 21.37
C GLY A 85 10.28 -1.34 21.58
N THR A 86 9.18 -2.04 21.85
CA THR A 86 9.15 -3.50 21.94
C THR A 86 8.77 -4.07 20.56
N PRO A 87 9.64 -4.87 19.91
CA PRO A 87 9.29 -5.53 18.66
C PRO A 87 8.14 -6.52 18.83
N PRO A 88 7.38 -6.81 17.76
CA PRO A 88 6.41 -7.90 17.78
C PRO A 88 7.08 -9.24 18.07
N GLU A 89 6.33 -10.19 18.63
CA GLU A 89 6.83 -11.53 18.90
C GLU A 89 7.39 -12.21 17.62
N GLY A 90 8.60 -12.73 17.74
CA GLY A 90 9.33 -13.40 16.66
C GLY A 90 10.06 -12.45 15.70
N PHE A 91 10.08 -11.15 15.99
CA PHE A 91 10.88 -10.16 15.27
C PHE A 91 11.85 -9.46 16.24
N ALA A 92 12.94 -8.89 15.71
CA ALA A 92 14.02 -8.33 16.52
C ALA A 92 14.16 -6.81 16.36
N TYR A 93 13.22 -6.14 15.69
CA TYR A 93 13.30 -4.72 15.37
C TYR A 93 11.93 -4.04 15.33
N GLY A 94 11.96 -2.71 15.36
CA GLY A 94 10.75 -1.89 15.34
C GLY A 94 10.03 -1.85 16.69
N ALA A 95 8.81 -1.35 16.67
CA ALA A 95 7.92 -1.30 17.83
C ALA A 95 6.50 -1.72 17.45
N GLU A 96 5.89 -2.56 18.28
CA GLU A 96 4.48 -2.92 18.17
C GLU A 96 3.63 -2.06 19.10
N PHE A 97 2.49 -1.57 18.59
CA PHE A 97 1.41 -1.00 19.36
C PHE A 97 0.20 -1.93 19.25
N ASP A 98 -0.10 -2.67 20.30
CA ASP A 98 -1.02 -3.79 20.32
C ASP A 98 -2.38 -3.50 20.96
N SER A 99 -2.60 -2.27 21.39
CA SER A 99 -3.86 -1.84 22.01
C SER A 99 -4.28 -0.45 21.53
N PRO A 100 -5.60 -0.15 21.53
CA PRO A 100 -6.10 1.16 21.13
C PRO A 100 -5.44 2.32 21.90
N SER A 101 -5.15 2.14 23.18
CA SER A 101 -4.52 3.17 24.01
C SER A 101 -3.09 3.48 23.56
N LEU A 102 -2.30 2.46 23.23
CA LEU A 102 -0.93 2.63 22.72
C LEU A 102 -0.93 3.23 21.31
N ILE A 103 -1.81 2.77 20.44
CA ILE A 103 -1.96 3.27 19.07
C ILE A 103 -2.32 4.76 19.08
N LEU A 104 -3.33 5.14 19.88
CA LEU A 104 -3.76 6.54 19.99
C LEU A 104 -2.72 7.42 20.67
N ALA A 105 -1.97 6.87 21.64
CA ALA A 105 -0.87 7.60 22.27
C ALA A 105 0.30 7.85 21.33
N ALA A 106 0.58 6.92 20.40
CA ALA A 106 1.57 7.11 19.34
C ALA A 106 1.11 8.18 18.32
N GLY A 107 -0.20 8.25 18.03
CA GLY A 107 -0.80 9.26 17.19
C GLY A 107 -0.55 9.10 15.69
N GLY A 108 0.62 8.69 15.29
CA GLY A 108 1.04 8.48 13.90
C GLY A 108 2.44 7.89 13.83
N ASP A 109 2.89 7.56 12.63
CA ASP A 109 4.26 7.11 12.40
C ASP A 109 5.23 8.30 12.23
N VAL A 110 6.52 7.97 12.12
CA VAL A 110 7.58 8.99 11.97
C VAL A 110 7.65 9.64 10.59
N SER A 111 6.85 9.20 9.66
CA SER A 111 6.86 9.72 8.28
C SER A 111 6.24 11.11 8.18
N THR A 112 6.80 11.95 7.33
CA THR A 112 6.31 13.31 7.09
C THR A 112 5.23 13.39 5.99
N ASN A 113 4.93 12.29 5.31
CA ASN A 113 3.88 12.20 4.30
C ASN A 113 2.58 11.64 4.89
N SER A 114 1.53 11.52 4.09
CA SER A 114 0.23 10.97 4.48
C SER A 114 -0.25 9.85 3.55
N HIS A 115 0.68 9.21 2.84
CA HIS A 115 0.33 8.23 1.81
C HIS A 115 -0.38 7.00 2.41
N GLY A 116 0.15 6.43 3.48
CA GLY A 116 -0.45 5.29 4.17
C GLY A 116 -1.85 5.58 4.75
N THR A 117 -2.06 6.79 5.29
CA THR A 117 -3.38 7.24 5.74
C THR A 117 -4.38 7.27 4.58
N HIS A 118 -3.99 7.85 3.46
CA HIS A 118 -4.83 7.94 2.27
C HIS A 118 -5.17 6.56 1.69
N VAL A 119 -4.18 5.70 1.53
CA VAL A 119 -4.34 4.32 1.04
C VAL A 119 -5.26 3.51 1.95
N THR A 120 -5.05 3.59 3.27
CA THR A 120 -5.88 2.91 4.25
C THR A 120 -7.33 3.43 4.22
N GLY A 121 -7.51 4.73 4.07
CA GLY A 121 -8.83 5.36 3.92
C GLY A 121 -9.59 4.83 2.70
N ILE A 122 -8.91 4.67 1.56
CA ILE A 122 -9.48 4.09 0.35
C ILE A 122 -9.85 2.61 0.54
N ALA A 123 -8.97 1.83 1.17
CA ALA A 123 -9.19 0.41 1.37
C ALA A 123 -10.27 0.12 2.43
N ALA A 124 -10.19 0.78 3.58
CA ALA A 124 -10.95 0.40 4.77
C ALA A 124 -11.50 1.58 5.59
N GLY A 125 -11.53 2.80 5.07
CA GLY A 125 -12.09 3.95 5.79
C GLY A 125 -13.57 3.78 6.10
N ALA A 126 -13.99 4.08 7.34
CA ALA A 126 -15.41 4.06 7.75
C ALA A 126 -16.23 5.13 7.01
N SER A 127 -17.53 4.91 6.95
CA SER A 127 -18.47 5.93 6.51
C SER A 127 -18.62 7.00 7.59
N LEU A 128 -18.27 8.23 7.25
CA LEU A 128 -18.40 9.38 8.16
C LEU A 128 -19.68 10.20 7.91
N GLY A 129 -20.66 9.65 7.18
CA GLY A 129 -21.92 10.33 6.85
C GLY A 129 -21.78 11.46 5.81
N ASN A 130 -20.60 11.64 5.23
CA ASN A 130 -20.29 12.67 4.23
C ASN A 130 -20.31 12.14 2.78
N GLY A 131 -20.75 10.90 2.58
CA GLY A 131 -20.77 10.23 1.28
C GLY A 131 -19.44 9.54 0.89
N TRP A 132 -18.42 9.65 1.71
CA TRP A 132 -17.12 9.03 1.48
C TRP A 132 -16.87 7.86 2.43
N GLN A 133 -16.41 6.75 1.90
CA GLN A 133 -16.00 5.57 2.67
C GLN A 133 -15.05 4.71 1.84
N GLY A 134 -14.27 3.87 2.51
CA GLY A 134 -13.43 2.85 1.89
C GLY A 134 -14.25 1.70 1.32
N VAL A 135 -13.59 0.77 0.64
CA VAL A 135 -14.22 -0.43 0.06
C VAL A 135 -14.69 -1.38 1.17
N ALA A 136 -13.87 -1.60 2.20
CA ALA A 136 -14.11 -2.49 3.33
C ALA A 136 -14.31 -1.69 4.63
N ALA A 137 -15.38 -0.89 4.68
CA ALA A 137 -15.60 0.13 5.70
C ALA A 137 -15.78 -0.42 7.13
N ASP A 138 -16.07 -1.72 7.30
CA ASP A 138 -16.25 -2.38 8.60
C ASP A 138 -15.13 -3.39 8.93
N ALA A 139 -14.06 -3.45 8.13
CA ALA A 139 -12.95 -4.35 8.37
C ALA A 139 -12.12 -3.94 9.60
N ASP A 140 -11.53 -4.91 10.27
CA ASP A 140 -10.40 -4.66 11.19
C ASP A 140 -9.18 -4.22 10.39
N ILE A 141 -8.40 -3.28 10.92
CA ILE A 141 -7.24 -2.71 10.26
C ILE A 141 -5.97 -3.13 11.01
N VAL A 142 -4.96 -3.57 10.27
CA VAL A 142 -3.60 -3.81 10.78
C VAL A 142 -2.62 -3.04 9.92
N LEU A 143 -1.79 -2.21 10.53
CA LEU A 143 -0.86 -1.35 9.84
C LEU A 143 0.59 -1.79 10.09
N VAL A 144 1.40 -1.79 9.06
CA VAL A 144 2.85 -1.86 9.19
C VAL A 144 3.45 -0.63 8.52
N SER A 145 4.05 0.23 9.36
CA SER A 145 4.78 1.39 8.88
C SER A 145 6.23 1.00 8.62
N MET A 146 6.65 1.20 7.37
CA MET A 146 8.04 0.96 6.97
C MET A 146 8.93 2.19 7.21
N GLY A 147 8.33 3.36 7.48
CA GLY A 147 9.06 4.62 7.60
C GLY A 147 9.87 4.92 6.34
N GLU A 148 11.09 5.40 6.53
CA GLU A 148 12.05 5.63 5.43
C GLU A 148 12.76 4.34 5.00
N LEU A 149 12.51 3.19 5.64
CA LEU A 149 13.15 1.90 5.35
C LEU A 149 12.47 1.12 4.21
N ALA A 150 11.59 1.75 3.44
CA ALA A 150 10.84 1.15 2.34
C ALA A 150 11.69 0.50 1.22
N GLU A 151 13.02 0.53 1.33
CA GLU A 151 13.94 0.02 0.32
C GLU A 151 14.34 -1.46 0.53
N ASN A 152 13.85 -2.13 1.59
CA ASN A 152 14.28 -3.48 1.92
C ASN A 152 13.15 -4.50 1.77
N SER A 153 13.24 -5.37 0.76
CA SER A 153 12.26 -6.42 0.50
C SER A 153 12.13 -7.45 1.65
N ALA A 154 13.14 -7.61 2.50
CA ALA A 154 13.05 -8.48 3.68
C ALA A 154 12.05 -7.92 4.68
N ASN A 155 12.06 -6.60 4.92
CA ASN A 155 11.12 -5.93 5.83
C ASN A 155 9.68 -6.08 5.34
N ILE A 156 9.44 -6.07 4.02
CA ILE A 156 8.11 -6.30 3.44
C ILE A 156 7.65 -7.74 3.71
N SER A 157 8.54 -8.72 3.54
CA SER A 157 8.23 -10.13 3.82
C SER A 157 7.86 -10.35 5.28
N ASP A 158 8.58 -9.71 6.20
CA ASP A 158 8.28 -9.74 7.63
C ASP A 158 6.94 -9.07 7.94
N ALA A 159 6.65 -7.94 7.31
CA ALA A 159 5.37 -7.25 7.44
C ALA A 159 4.18 -8.12 6.99
N ILE A 160 4.31 -8.82 5.86
CA ILE A 160 3.30 -9.77 5.38
C ILE A 160 3.08 -10.88 6.41
N ALA A 161 4.17 -11.48 6.90
CA ALA A 161 4.10 -12.55 7.90
C ALA A 161 3.46 -12.08 9.21
N TYR A 162 3.79 -10.89 9.68
CA TYR A 162 3.21 -10.28 10.87
C TYR A 162 1.69 -10.12 10.75
N ILE A 163 1.22 -9.51 9.66
CA ILE A 163 -0.21 -9.25 9.45
C ILE A 163 -0.99 -10.58 9.36
N TYR A 164 -0.48 -11.57 8.63
CA TYR A 164 -1.15 -12.86 8.53
C TYR A 164 -1.17 -13.62 9.86
N ARG A 165 -0.11 -13.55 10.67
CA ARG A 165 -0.10 -14.14 12.02
C ARG A 165 -1.17 -13.51 12.91
N TYR A 166 -1.33 -12.19 12.86
CA TYR A 166 -2.41 -11.53 13.59
C TYR A 166 -3.77 -12.03 13.12
N ALA A 167 -4.05 -12.04 11.82
CA ALA A 167 -5.33 -12.48 11.27
C ALA A 167 -5.63 -13.94 11.66
N GLU A 168 -4.63 -14.82 11.61
CA GLU A 168 -4.73 -16.22 12.05
C GLU A 168 -5.05 -16.33 13.54
N SER A 169 -4.38 -15.53 14.38
CA SER A 169 -4.61 -15.53 15.84
C SER A 169 -6.03 -15.16 16.24
N VAL A 170 -6.73 -14.37 15.40
CA VAL A 170 -8.13 -13.98 15.62
C VAL A 170 -9.12 -14.77 14.74
N GLY A 171 -8.65 -15.75 13.97
CA GLY A 171 -9.48 -16.62 13.13
C GLY A 171 -10.17 -15.90 11.97
N LYS A 172 -9.59 -14.82 11.44
CA LYS A 172 -10.19 -14.00 10.37
C LYS A 172 -9.43 -14.13 9.05
N PRO A 173 -10.11 -14.15 7.90
CA PRO A 173 -9.46 -13.96 6.62
C PRO A 173 -8.82 -12.57 6.54
N CYS A 174 -7.78 -12.46 5.71
CA CYS A 174 -6.98 -11.25 5.58
C CYS A 174 -6.68 -10.90 4.13
N VAL A 175 -6.75 -9.61 3.82
CA VAL A 175 -6.27 -9.03 2.57
C VAL A 175 -5.23 -7.98 2.91
N ILE A 176 -4.04 -8.09 2.33
CA ILE A 176 -2.95 -7.11 2.52
C ILE A 176 -2.85 -6.25 1.27
N ASN A 177 -2.87 -4.93 1.46
CA ASN A 177 -2.57 -3.95 0.42
C ASN A 177 -1.14 -3.44 0.55
N MET A 178 -0.42 -3.45 -0.58
CA MET A 178 0.89 -2.84 -0.74
C MET A 178 0.85 -1.84 -1.88
N SER A 179 0.73 -0.54 -1.56
CA SER A 179 0.79 0.54 -2.55
C SER A 179 2.22 1.03 -2.76
N LEU A 180 3.13 0.08 -2.95
CA LEU A 180 4.56 0.27 -3.13
C LEU A 180 5.09 -0.70 -4.17
N GLY A 181 6.30 -0.46 -4.67
CA GLY A 181 6.93 -1.33 -5.66
C GLY A 181 8.34 -0.85 -6.01
N THR A 182 9.04 -1.69 -6.76
CA THR A 182 10.38 -1.40 -7.27
C THR A 182 10.49 -1.77 -8.74
N GLN A 183 11.39 -1.11 -9.45
CA GLN A 183 11.76 -1.46 -10.82
C GLN A 183 13.01 -2.38 -10.85
N ILE A 184 13.50 -2.79 -9.68
CA ILE A 184 14.68 -3.65 -9.55
C ILE A 184 14.22 -5.09 -9.39
N GLY A 185 14.84 -5.99 -10.16
CA GLY A 185 14.59 -7.42 -10.08
C GLY A 185 14.13 -8.04 -11.39
N PRO A 186 13.94 -9.36 -11.42
CA PRO A 186 13.62 -10.10 -12.66
C PRO A 186 12.16 -9.88 -13.13
N HIS A 187 11.24 -9.48 -12.26
CA HIS A 187 9.81 -9.29 -12.56
C HIS A 187 9.13 -10.50 -13.22
N ASP A 188 9.57 -11.70 -12.91
CA ASP A 188 9.10 -12.97 -13.46
C ASP A 188 8.60 -13.96 -12.41
N GLY A 189 8.47 -13.51 -11.16
CA GLY A 189 8.04 -14.34 -10.04
C GLY A 189 9.15 -15.22 -9.43
N THR A 190 10.41 -15.05 -9.82
CA THR A 190 11.50 -15.91 -9.35
C THR A 190 12.33 -15.31 -8.22
N SER A 191 12.12 -14.05 -7.87
CA SER A 191 12.85 -13.42 -6.77
C SER A 191 12.57 -14.11 -5.42
N VAL A 192 13.47 -13.90 -4.47
CA VAL A 192 13.26 -14.43 -3.10
C VAL A 192 11.98 -13.88 -2.49
N PHE A 193 11.70 -12.59 -2.73
CA PHE A 193 10.47 -11.95 -2.28
C PHE A 193 9.23 -12.64 -2.85
N ASP A 194 9.18 -12.87 -4.17
CA ASP A 194 8.04 -13.52 -4.83
C ASP A 194 7.77 -14.91 -4.25
N ARG A 195 8.83 -15.70 -4.04
CA ARG A 195 8.71 -17.03 -3.45
C ARG A 195 8.24 -17.03 -2.00
N VAL A 196 8.62 -16.01 -1.23
CA VAL A 196 8.13 -15.84 0.16
C VAL A 196 6.66 -15.43 0.12
N ALA A 197 6.31 -14.45 -0.71
CA ALA A 197 4.93 -14.00 -0.88
C ALA A 197 4.00 -15.15 -1.29
N ASP A 198 4.40 -15.96 -2.26
CA ASP A 198 3.64 -17.14 -2.70
C ASP A 198 3.39 -18.15 -1.58
N ARG A 199 4.40 -18.38 -0.72
CA ARG A 199 4.27 -19.31 0.41
C ARG A 199 3.38 -18.79 1.53
N LEU A 200 3.31 -17.48 1.70
CA LEU A 200 2.52 -16.83 2.74
C LEU A 200 1.05 -16.72 2.36
N GLN A 201 0.74 -16.67 1.07
CA GLN A 201 -0.63 -16.62 0.56
C GLN A 201 -1.31 -17.99 0.64
N GLY A 202 -2.64 -17.99 0.55
CA GLY A 202 -3.45 -19.21 0.58
C GLY A 202 -4.93 -18.90 0.83
N PRO A 203 -5.75 -19.90 1.06
CA PRO A 203 -7.16 -19.69 1.39
C PRO A 203 -7.33 -18.72 2.55
N GLY A 204 -8.08 -17.64 2.34
CA GLY A 204 -8.29 -16.59 3.33
C GLY A 204 -7.10 -15.64 3.53
N ARG A 205 -6.03 -15.74 2.75
CA ARG A 205 -4.84 -14.88 2.83
C ARG A 205 -4.47 -14.37 1.45
N LEU A 206 -4.80 -13.13 1.15
CA LEU A 206 -4.57 -12.49 -0.15
C LEU A 206 -3.61 -11.32 -0.02
N LEU A 207 -2.74 -11.18 -0.99
CA LEU A 207 -1.79 -10.08 -1.12
C LEU A 207 -2.07 -9.32 -2.41
N VAL A 208 -2.18 -8.00 -2.33
CA VAL A 208 -2.45 -7.12 -3.46
C VAL A 208 -1.36 -6.06 -3.54
N GLY A 209 -0.64 -6.03 -4.64
CA GLY A 209 0.40 -5.05 -4.93
C GLY A 209 0.00 -4.06 -6.02
N SER A 210 0.59 -2.87 -6.01
CA SER A 210 0.44 -1.90 -7.09
C SER A 210 1.28 -2.29 -8.30
N SER A 211 0.82 -1.91 -9.50
CA SER A 211 1.59 -2.09 -10.75
C SER A 211 2.59 -0.95 -11.01
N GLY A 212 2.66 0.04 -10.13
CA GLY A 212 3.55 1.21 -10.22
C GLY A 212 3.02 2.35 -11.09
N ASN A 213 3.74 3.46 -11.06
CA ASN A 213 3.37 4.72 -11.73
C ASN A 213 4.28 5.08 -12.91
N PHE A 214 5.06 4.12 -13.42
CA PHE A 214 6.14 4.37 -14.40
C PHE A 214 5.75 4.05 -15.84
N GLY A 215 4.46 3.97 -16.16
CA GLY A 215 3.99 3.62 -17.51
C GLY A 215 4.43 4.57 -18.63
N HIS A 216 4.88 5.78 -18.29
CA HIS A 216 5.44 6.77 -19.22
C HIS A 216 6.98 6.72 -19.28
N GLU A 217 7.64 5.94 -18.43
CA GLU A 217 9.10 5.81 -18.38
C GLU A 217 9.59 4.64 -19.25
N LYS A 218 10.77 4.82 -19.84
CA LYS A 218 11.42 3.77 -20.66
C LYS A 218 12.29 2.88 -19.78
N ILE A 219 11.68 2.12 -18.89
CA ILE A 219 12.34 1.26 -17.89
C ILE A 219 12.45 -0.20 -18.31
N HIS A 220 11.87 -0.57 -19.45
CA HIS A 220 11.83 -1.95 -19.93
C HIS A 220 12.20 -2.01 -21.41
N VAL A 221 13.00 -3.01 -21.78
CA VAL A 221 13.29 -3.36 -23.17
C VAL A 221 13.08 -4.86 -23.37
N SER A 222 12.39 -5.23 -24.43
CA SER A 222 12.22 -6.63 -24.81
C SER A 222 12.56 -6.82 -26.28
N ARG A 223 13.27 -7.92 -26.61
CA ARG A 223 13.60 -8.31 -27.97
C ARG A 223 13.59 -9.82 -28.12
N THR A 224 12.91 -10.29 -29.13
CA THR A 224 13.02 -11.70 -29.57
C THR A 224 14.08 -11.83 -30.62
N PHE A 225 15.00 -12.76 -30.46
CA PHE A 225 16.03 -13.10 -31.44
C PHE A 225 15.52 -14.27 -32.30
N SER A 226 15.49 -14.07 -33.61
CA SER A 226 15.05 -15.09 -34.56
C SER A 226 16.19 -16.05 -34.97
N GLY A 227 17.40 -15.76 -34.58
CA GLY A 227 18.61 -16.47 -35.01
C GLY A 227 19.10 -16.09 -36.40
N ALA A 228 18.42 -15.18 -37.10
CA ALA A 228 18.75 -14.71 -38.44
C ALA A 228 19.37 -13.30 -38.47
N GLU A 229 19.60 -12.69 -37.31
CA GLU A 229 20.18 -11.35 -37.22
C GLU A 229 21.62 -11.35 -37.70
N ALA A 230 21.88 -10.62 -38.79
CA ALA A 230 23.22 -10.50 -39.41
C ALA A 230 24.14 -9.49 -38.68
N ALA A 231 23.59 -8.69 -37.77
CA ALA A 231 24.33 -7.66 -37.04
C ALA A 231 23.98 -7.68 -35.53
N PRO A 232 24.93 -7.31 -34.67
CA PRO A 232 24.66 -7.23 -33.23
C PRO A 232 23.60 -6.15 -32.94
N LEU A 233 22.65 -6.49 -32.09
CA LEU A 233 21.69 -5.53 -31.55
C LEU A 233 22.36 -4.74 -30.44
N ARG A 234 22.14 -3.45 -30.44
CA ARG A 234 22.67 -2.53 -29.41
C ARG A 234 21.52 -1.77 -28.80
N THR A 235 21.54 -1.61 -27.48
CA THR A 235 20.69 -0.70 -26.74
C THR A 235 21.54 0.29 -25.96
N PHE A 236 20.93 1.40 -25.58
CA PHE A 236 21.59 2.46 -24.82
C PHE A 236 20.78 2.70 -23.55
N PHE A 237 21.47 2.85 -22.43
CA PHE A 237 20.90 3.31 -21.18
C PHE A 237 21.20 4.79 -21.01
N ASP A 238 20.17 5.59 -20.80
CA ASP A 238 20.31 7.01 -20.50
C ASP A 238 20.26 7.20 -18.97
N PHE A 239 21.43 7.47 -18.40
CA PHE A 239 21.55 7.80 -16.99
C PHE A 239 21.30 9.28 -16.78
N LYS A 240 20.07 9.66 -16.48
CA LYS A 240 19.71 11.06 -16.14
C LYS A 240 20.39 11.59 -14.86
N GLN A 241 20.90 10.68 -14.04
CA GLN A 241 21.75 10.96 -12.87
C GLN A 241 23.04 10.14 -12.98
N LYS A 242 24.17 10.71 -12.51
CA LYS A 242 25.43 9.95 -12.46
C LYS A 242 25.25 8.74 -11.54
N PRO A 243 25.34 7.50 -12.03
CA PRO A 243 25.28 6.34 -11.16
C PRO A 243 26.50 6.34 -10.26
N THR A 244 26.31 6.10 -8.98
CA THR A 244 27.42 5.91 -8.04
C THR A 244 27.98 4.49 -8.11
N THR A 245 27.19 3.53 -8.59
CA THR A 245 27.61 2.13 -8.76
C THR A 245 26.77 1.46 -9.84
N ILE A 246 27.40 0.68 -10.71
CA ILE A 246 26.72 -0.30 -11.58
C ILE A 246 27.28 -1.66 -11.13
N ASN A 247 26.43 -2.50 -10.57
CA ASN A 247 26.75 -3.88 -10.22
C ASN A 247 26.27 -4.82 -11.32
#